data_bbd5c04cdc35e05f2965c1283426a4e3
#
_entry.id   bbd5c04cdc35e05f2965c1283426a4e3
#
_cell.length_a   1.000
_cell.length_b   1.000
_cell.length_c   1.000
_cell.angle_alpha   90.00
_cell.angle_beta   90.00
_cell.angle_gamma   90.00
#
_symmetry.space_group_name_H-M   'P 1'
#
loop_
_entity.id
_entity.type
_entity.pdbx_description
1 polymer ?
#
loop_
_entity_poly.entity_id
_entity_poly.type
_entity_poly.pdbx_seq_one_letter_code
_entity_poly.pdbx_strand_id
1 'polypeptide(L)'
;MYTTSKRWEKTFYFLTWFVQGSSFLVPSAYAVLHRMHHTYSDTEKDPHSPFFFKDIWHMMLHTAKIFRSFVTGKNMPDPEFTKEYIPVWRAMDKVGHSTFTRLMFGAFYISFYIIFAPNFWWYFLLPIHFLMGPIQGAIVNWFGHKLGYSNYKNGDHSKNTTPWGVIMMGELFQNNHHFAKYDPNFAKKWYEFDMTFLVMKVLHHVHIIRLKPIVLPKQSDGLRL
;
A
#
# COMPACT_ATOMS: atom_id res chain seq x y z
N MET A 1 12.41 3.45 -6.73
CA MET A 1 11.96 2.44 -7.69
C MET A 1 11.90 2.99 -9.13
N TYR A 2 11.18 4.07 -9.42
CA TYR A 2 11.06 4.65 -10.77
C TYR A 2 11.03 6.19 -10.75
N THR A 3 11.16 6.79 -11.95
CA THR A 3 10.88 8.21 -12.20
C THR A 3 9.84 8.35 -13.31
N THR A 4 9.11 9.46 -13.31
CA THR A 4 8.12 9.77 -14.35
C THR A 4 8.01 11.29 -14.55
N SER A 5 7.30 11.73 -15.60
CA SER A 5 7.02 13.15 -15.81
C SER A 5 5.95 13.66 -14.85
N LYS A 6 5.92 14.97 -14.58
CA LYS A 6 4.88 15.59 -13.75
C LYS A 6 3.46 15.39 -14.28
N ARG A 7 3.31 15.24 -15.59
CA ARG A 7 2.01 14.93 -16.20
C ARG A 7 1.55 13.53 -15.81
N TRP A 8 2.41 12.53 -15.95
CA TRP A 8 2.09 11.15 -15.58
C TRP A 8 1.93 10.97 -14.07
N GLU A 9 2.71 11.69 -13.27
CA GLU A 9 2.53 11.70 -11.82
C GLU A 9 1.11 12.15 -11.44
N LYS A 10 0.61 13.26 -12.05
CA LYS A 10 -0.77 13.70 -11.81
C LYS A 10 -1.80 12.71 -12.34
N THR A 11 -1.54 12.08 -13.49
CA THR A 11 -2.41 11.04 -14.03
C THR A 11 -2.52 9.86 -13.05
N PHE A 12 -1.39 9.36 -12.53
CA PHE A 12 -1.40 8.29 -11.53
C PHE A 12 -2.09 8.71 -10.23
N TYR A 13 -1.89 9.96 -9.80
CA TYR A 13 -2.58 10.50 -8.63
C TYR A 13 -4.10 10.50 -8.82
N PHE A 14 -4.58 10.97 -9.97
CA PHE A 14 -6.00 10.94 -10.33
C PHE A 14 -6.53 9.50 -10.40
N LEU A 15 -5.81 8.59 -11.06
CA LEU A 15 -6.21 7.18 -11.15
C LEU A 15 -6.27 6.53 -9.76
N THR A 16 -5.31 6.83 -8.87
CA THR A 16 -5.34 6.37 -7.48
C THR A 16 -6.62 6.82 -6.77
N TRP A 17 -6.96 8.10 -6.88
CA TRP A 17 -8.21 8.61 -6.32
C TRP A 17 -9.44 7.93 -6.93
N PHE A 18 -9.51 7.83 -8.24
CA PHE A 18 -10.65 7.26 -8.94
C PHE A 18 -10.89 5.79 -8.61
N VAL A 19 -9.81 4.99 -8.61
CA VAL A 19 -9.87 3.55 -8.33
C VAL A 19 -10.16 3.26 -6.86
N GLN A 20 -9.56 4.01 -5.93
CA GLN A 20 -9.84 3.87 -4.50
C GLN A 20 -11.22 4.42 -4.10
N GLY A 21 -11.77 5.34 -4.86
CA GLY A 21 -13.11 5.88 -4.70
C GLY A 21 -13.40 6.38 -3.29
N SER A 22 -14.43 5.82 -2.64
CA SER A 22 -14.83 6.21 -1.27
C SER A 22 -13.77 5.97 -0.20
N SER A 23 -12.83 5.06 -0.45
CA SER A 23 -11.75 4.70 0.48
C SER A 23 -10.41 5.39 0.17
N PHE A 24 -10.42 6.46 -0.61
CA PHE A 24 -9.21 7.18 -1.00
C PHE A 24 -8.32 7.53 0.20
N LEU A 25 -7.06 7.11 0.09
CA LEU A 25 -6.00 7.43 1.04
C LEU A 25 -5.08 8.50 0.44
N VAL A 26 -4.91 9.60 1.14
CA VAL A 26 -4.00 10.70 0.73
C VAL A 26 -2.58 10.14 0.57
N PRO A 27 -2.00 10.15 -0.64
CA PRO A 27 -0.73 9.46 -0.92
C PRO A 27 0.44 9.94 -0.08
N SER A 28 0.50 11.23 0.25
CA SER A 28 1.57 11.78 1.07
C SER A 28 1.52 11.26 2.52
N ALA A 29 0.34 11.19 3.12
CA ALA A 29 0.18 10.65 4.47
C ALA A 29 0.46 9.14 4.50
N TYR A 30 0.01 8.41 3.47
CA TYR A 30 0.30 6.99 3.34
C TYR A 30 1.80 6.73 3.18
N ALA A 31 2.51 7.50 2.33
CA ALA A 31 3.94 7.35 2.14
C ALA A 31 4.74 7.56 3.44
N VAL A 32 4.34 8.51 4.27
CA VAL A 32 4.95 8.73 5.59
C VAL A 32 4.73 7.53 6.50
N LEU A 33 3.49 7.05 6.61
CA LEU A 33 3.18 5.85 7.41
C LEU A 33 3.99 4.64 6.97
N HIS A 34 4.10 4.42 5.67
CA HIS A 34 4.86 3.31 5.10
C HIS A 34 6.36 3.41 5.39
N ARG A 35 6.94 4.61 5.34
CA ARG A 35 8.34 4.85 5.74
C ARG A 35 8.56 4.61 7.23
N MET A 36 7.62 5.03 8.08
CA MET A 36 7.66 4.74 9.52
C MET A 36 7.63 3.23 9.76
N HIS A 37 6.75 2.52 9.08
CA HIS A 37 6.67 1.07 9.14
C HIS A 37 8.01 0.40 8.76
N HIS A 38 8.62 0.78 7.64
CA HIS A 38 9.92 0.24 7.25
C HIS A 38 11.07 0.58 8.20
N THR A 39 10.97 1.68 8.93
CA THR A 39 12.00 2.10 9.90
C THR A 39 11.83 1.40 11.24
N TYR A 40 10.59 1.23 11.67
CA TYR A 40 10.24 0.70 12.99
C TYR A 40 9.61 -0.70 12.93
N SER A 41 9.71 -1.38 11.79
CA SER A 41 9.01 -2.64 11.51
C SER A 41 9.02 -3.59 12.70
N ASP A 42 7.83 -4.00 13.12
CA ASP A 42 7.57 -4.91 14.23
C ASP A 42 8.15 -4.47 15.58
N THR A 43 8.23 -3.15 15.81
CA THR A 43 8.50 -2.55 17.12
C THR A 43 7.27 -1.81 17.65
N GLU A 44 7.30 -1.34 18.89
CA GLU A 44 6.22 -0.54 19.49
C GLU A 44 5.95 0.80 18.77
N LYS A 45 6.93 1.30 18.03
CA LYS A 45 6.80 2.54 17.23
C LYS A 45 6.20 2.32 15.86
N ASP A 46 6.04 1.08 15.44
CA ASP A 46 5.45 0.74 14.15
C ASP A 46 3.94 1.09 14.15
N PRO A 47 3.48 1.95 13.22
CA PRO A 47 2.08 2.38 13.20
C PRO A 47 1.08 1.25 12.92
N HIS A 48 1.53 0.09 12.44
CA HIS A 48 0.65 -1.02 12.06
C HIS A 48 1.26 -2.42 12.19
N SER A 49 2.17 -2.62 13.15
CA SER A 49 2.65 -3.97 13.45
C SER A 49 1.56 -4.82 14.12
N PRO A 50 1.30 -6.03 13.62
CA PRO A 50 0.31 -6.93 14.20
C PRO A 50 0.70 -7.53 15.55
N PHE A 51 1.91 -7.28 16.06
CA PHE A 51 2.43 -7.88 17.30
C PHE A 51 2.13 -7.05 18.55
N PHE A 52 1.80 -5.77 18.37
CA PHE A 52 1.53 -4.84 19.47
C PHE A 52 0.04 -4.53 19.64
N PHE A 53 -0.83 -5.26 18.95
CA PHE A 53 -2.28 -5.09 19.03
C PHE A 53 -2.98 -6.41 19.31
N LYS A 54 -4.05 -6.34 20.11
CA LYS A 54 -4.88 -7.49 20.47
C LYS A 54 -5.43 -8.22 19.24
N ASP A 55 -5.85 -7.47 18.23
CA ASP A 55 -6.44 -7.97 17.00
C ASP A 55 -6.28 -6.96 15.85
N ILE A 56 -6.67 -7.39 14.66
CA ILE A 56 -6.59 -6.60 13.43
C ILE A 56 -7.38 -5.28 13.50
N TRP A 57 -8.50 -5.26 14.23
CA TRP A 57 -9.35 -4.08 14.35
C TRP A 57 -8.68 -2.99 15.18
N HIS A 58 -8.06 -3.36 16.31
CA HIS A 58 -7.31 -2.42 17.15
C HIS A 58 -6.12 -1.84 16.41
N MET A 59 -5.38 -2.69 15.66
CA MET A 59 -4.30 -2.22 14.79
C MET A 59 -4.83 -1.22 13.76
N MET A 60 -5.90 -1.54 13.03
CA MET A 60 -6.43 -0.67 11.98
C MET A 60 -6.98 0.64 12.52
N LEU A 61 -7.64 0.63 13.69
CA LEU A 61 -8.11 1.86 14.34
C LEU A 61 -6.93 2.76 14.77
N HIS A 62 -5.86 2.16 15.28
CA HIS A 62 -4.64 2.90 15.64
C HIS A 62 -3.99 3.52 14.39
N THR A 63 -3.78 2.72 13.35
CA THR A 63 -3.24 3.18 12.05
C THR A 63 -4.08 4.31 11.47
N ALA A 64 -5.41 4.16 11.46
CA ALA A 64 -6.32 5.18 10.95
C ALA A 64 -6.24 6.50 11.75
N LYS A 65 -6.05 6.43 13.06
CA LYS A 65 -5.86 7.61 13.93
C LYS A 65 -4.59 8.36 13.57
N ILE A 66 -3.47 7.66 13.38
CA ILE A 66 -2.19 8.27 12.98
C ILE A 66 -2.32 8.85 11.57
N PHE A 67 -2.81 8.09 10.62
CA PHE A 67 -3.05 8.54 9.24
C PHE A 67 -3.88 9.83 9.21
N ARG A 68 -5.01 9.84 9.92
CA ARG A 68 -5.88 11.01 10.00
C ARG A 68 -5.17 12.22 10.60
N SER A 69 -4.30 12.02 11.59
CA SER A 69 -3.55 13.11 12.21
C SER A 69 -2.59 13.78 11.22
N PHE A 70 -1.96 13.02 10.34
CA PHE A 70 -1.11 13.54 9.26
C PHE A 70 -1.92 14.26 8.18
N VAL A 71 -3.05 13.68 7.74
CA VAL A 71 -3.92 14.31 6.74
C VAL A 71 -4.48 15.64 7.21
N THR A 72 -4.85 15.74 8.50
CA THR A 72 -5.41 16.98 9.09
C THR A 72 -4.36 17.98 9.56
N GLY A 73 -3.07 17.62 9.51
CA GLY A 73 -1.98 18.44 10.03
C GLY A 73 -1.96 18.58 11.56
N LYS A 74 -2.74 17.73 12.27
CA LYS A 74 -2.76 17.75 13.75
C LYS A 74 -1.42 17.31 14.33
N ASN A 75 -0.80 16.31 13.72
CA ASN A 75 0.58 15.91 14.03
C ASN A 75 1.43 16.09 12.78
N MET A 76 2.63 16.60 12.97
CA MET A 76 3.63 16.63 11.91
C MET A 76 4.51 15.39 12.04
N PRO A 77 4.75 14.65 10.95
CA PRO A 77 5.69 13.53 10.99
C PRO A 77 7.11 14.05 11.20
N ASP A 78 7.96 13.20 11.77
CA ASP A 78 9.37 13.53 11.90
C ASP A 78 9.98 13.86 10.53
N PRO A 79 10.86 14.90 10.46
CA PRO A 79 11.45 15.34 9.20
C PRO A 79 12.15 14.22 8.41
N GLU A 80 12.66 13.20 9.09
CA GLU A 80 13.33 12.06 8.43
C GLU A 80 12.41 11.31 7.45
N PHE A 81 11.11 11.21 7.73
CA PHE A 81 10.12 10.52 6.88
C PHE A 81 9.65 11.37 5.70
N THR A 82 9.99 12.67 5.69
CA THR A 82 9.59 13.61 4.63
C THR A 82 10.75 14.08 3.76
N LYS A 83 11.99 13.68 4.07
CA LYS A 83 13.21 14.10 3.32
C LYS A 83 13.19 13.67 1.85
N GLU A 84 12.74 12.45 1.57
CA GLU A 84 12.65 11.98 0.20
C GLU A 84 11.38 12.51 -0.48
N TYR A 85 11.46 12.64 -1.80
CA TYR A 85 10.34 13.12 -2.60
C TYR A 85 9.06 12.31 -2.35
N ILE A 86 7.98 13.02 -2.10
CA ILE A 86 6.62 12.48 -2.01
C ILE A 86 5.74 13.27 -2.97
N PRO A 87 4.97 12.60 -3.86
CA PRO A 87 3.99 13.29 -4.70
C PRO A 87 2.92 13.96 -3.82
N VAL A 88 2.62 15.23 -4.09
CA VAL A 88 1.56 15.97 -3.40
C VAL A 88 0.71 16.73 -4.41
N TRP A 89 -0.61 16.55 -4.31
CA TRP A 89 -1.58 17.32 -5.08
C TRP A 89 -2.72 17.78 -4.17
N ARG A 90 -2.49 18.91 -3.47
CA ARG A 90 -3.39 19.43 -2.42
C ARG A 90 -4.84 19.59 -2.85
N ALA A 91 -5.09 20.01 -4.10
CA ALA A 91 -6.46 20.16 -4.60
C ALA A 91 -7.16 18.78 -4.69
N MET A 92 -6.46 17.76 -5.20
CA MET A 92 -6.97 16.39 -5.28
C MET A 92 -7.14 15.77 -3.89
N ASP A 93 -6.23 16.07 -2.94
CA ASP A 93 -6.35 15.62 -1.56
C ASP A 93 -7.62 16.16 -0.90
N LYS A 94 -7.91 17.44 -1.08
CA LYS A 94 -9.14 18.07 -0.57
C LYS A 94 -10.40 17.43 -1.17
N VAL A 95 -10.42 17.24 -2.50
CA VAL A 95 -11.53 16.59 -3.20
C VAL A 95 -11.70 15.15 -2.71
N GLY A 96 -10.63 14.36 -2.76
CA GLY A 96 -10.68 12.93 -2.43
C GLY A 96 -10.97 12.63 -0.97
N HIS A 97 -10.55 13.52 -0.05
CA HIS A 97 -10.81 13.37 1.38
C HIS A 97 -12.16 13.96 1.81
N SER A 98 -12.86 14.65 0.92
CA SER A 98 -14.14 15.29 1.25
C SER A 98 -15.26 14.26 1.49
N THR A 99 -16.11 14.55 2.45
CA THR A 99 -17.31 13.72 2.73
C THR A 99 -18.22 13.64 1.51
N PHE A 100 -18.36 14.75 0.78
CA PHE A 100 -19.18 14.79 -0.45
C PHE A 100 -18.71 13.76 -1.47
N THR A 101 -17.41 13.73 -1.80
CA THR A 101 -16.85 12.78 -2.77
C THR A 101 -17.04 11.33 -2.33
N ARG A 102 -16.84 11.06 -1.04
CA ARG A 102 -17.04 9.71 -0.47
C ARG A 102 -18.50 9.26 -0.58
N LEU A 103 -19.44 10.15 -0.27
CA LEU A 103 -20.87 9.87 -0.41
C LEU A 103 -21.27 9.69 -1.89
N MET A 104 -20.70 10.48 -2.78
CA MET A 104 -20.93 10.35 -4.24
C MET A 104 -20.47 8.97 -4.75
N PHE A 105 -19.28 8.51 -4.39
CA PHE A 105 -18.83 7.16 -4.73
C PHE A 105 -19.70 6.09 -4.08
N GLY A 106 -20.10 6.29 -2.83
CA GLY A 106 -21.01 5.37 -2.14
C GLY A 106 -22.35 5.24 -2.86
N ALA A 107 -22.95 6.36 -3.24
CA ALA A 107 -24.18 6.38 -4.03
C ALA A 107 -24.00 5.71 -5.40
N PHE A 108 -22.85 5.95 -6.05
CA PHE A 108 -22.50 5.30 -7.32
C PHE A 108 -22.42 3.77 -7.16
N TYR A 109 -21.74 3.26 -6.13
CA TYR A 109 -21.65 1.81 -5.90
C TYR A 109 -23.04 1.21 -5.61
N ILE A 110 -23.82 1.83 -4.75
CA ILE A 110 -25.18 1.34 -4.44
C ILE A 110 -26.02 1.31 -5.73
N SER A 111 -26.01 2.39 -6.52
CA SER A 111 -26.76 2.45 -7.78
C SER A 111 -26.30 1.37 -8.77
N PHE A 112 -24.99 1.14 -8.86
CA PHE A 112 -24.44 0.07 -9.70
C PHE A 112 -25.01 -1.31 -9.29
N TYR A 113 -25.03 -1.62 -7.98
CA TYR A 113 -25.57 -2.89 -7.50
C TYR A 113 -27.10 -2.97 -7.70
N ILE A 114 -27.86 -1.88 -7.53
CA ILE A 114 -29.30 -1.86 -7.82
C ILE A 114 -29.58 -2.22 -9.28
N ILE A 115 -28.76 -1.75 -10.22
CA ILE A 115 -28.95 -1.96 -11.65
C ILE A 115 -28.46 -3.33 -12.11
N PHE A 116 -27.29 -3.78 -11.60
CA PHE A 116 -26.56 -4.91 -12.18
C PHE A 116 -26.47 -6.15 -11.28
N ALA A 117 -26.82 -6.08 -9.99
CA ALA A 117 -26.71 -7.23 -9.13
C ALA A 117 -27.75 -8.30 -9.51
N PRO A 118 -27.36 -9.53 -9.89
CA PRO A 118 -28.27 -10.60 -10.28
C PRO A 118 -29.19 -11.06 -9.12
N ASN A 119 -28.72 -10.91 -7.89
CA ASN A 119 -29.47 -11.26 -6.68
C ASN A 119 -28.90 -10.54 -5.45
N PHE A 120 -29.60 -10.71 -4.30
CA PHE A 120 -29.28 -10.03 -3.05
C PHE A 120 -27.86 -10.29 -2.53
N TRP A 121 -27.26 -11.45 -2.77
CA TRP A 121 -25.94 -11.81 -2.23
C TRP A 121 -24.80 -10.89 -2.70
N TRP A 122 -24.94 -10.28 -3.87
CA TRP A 122 -23.95 -9.34 -4.39
C TRP A 122 -23.81 -8.07 -3.53
N TYR A 123 -24.85 -7.69 -2.78
CA TYR A 123 -24.77 -6.51 -1.90
C TYR A 123 -23.80 -6.70 -0.73
N PHE A 124 -23.43 -7.93 -0.37
CA PHE A 124 -22.36 -8.18 0.61
C PHE A 124 -20.97 -7.74 0.16
N LEU A 125 -20.77 -7.40 -1.11
CA LEU A 125 -19.54 -6.81 -1.62
C LEU A 125 -19.45 -5.29 -1.37
N LEU A 126 -20.56 -4.61 -1.09
CA LEU A 126 -20.58 -3.17 -0.84
C LEU A 126 -19.63 -2.72 0.29
N PRO A 127 -19.57 -3.38 1.45
CA PRO A 127 -18.60 -3.02 2.49
C PRO A 127 -17.15 -3.08 2.00
N ILE A 128 -16.82 -4.03 1.13
CA ILE A 128 -15.48 -4.15 0.53
C ILE A 128 -15.19 -2.94 -0.36
N HIS A 129 -16.13 -2.54 -1.22
CA HIS A 129 -15.97 -1.35 -2.06
C HIS A 129 -15.84 -0.07 -1.24
N PHE A 130 -16.62 0.07 -0.14
CA PHE A 130 -16.53 1.25 0.72
C PHE A 130 -15.21 1.36 1.47
N LEU A 131 -14.58 0.23 1.79
CA LEU A 131 -13.41 0.14 2.67
C LEU A 131 -12.21 -0.53 1.98
N MET A 132 -12.15 -0.54 0.65
CA MET A 132 -11.11 -1.26 -0.10
C MET A 132 -9.70 -0.93 0.36
N GLY A 133 -9.35 0.35 0.49
CA GLY A 133 -8.01 0.77 0.94
C GLY A 133 -7.66 0.27 2.35
N PRO A 134 -8.50 0.52 3.37
CA PRO A 134 -8.30 -0.03 4.72
C PRO A 134 -8.26 -1.56 4.77
N ILE A 135 -9.13 -2.25 4.02
CA ILE A 135 -9.14 -3.73 3.98
C ILE A 135 -7.84 -4.26 3.37
N GLN A 136 -7.39 -3.68 2.25
CA GLN A 136 -6.12 -4.05 1.64
C GLN A 136 -4.95 -3.82 2.61
N GLY A 137 -4.89 -2.64 3.25
CA GLY A 137 -3.89 -2.35 4.26
C GLY A 137 -3.91 -3.33 5.44
N ALA A 138 -5.11 -3.72 5.90
CA ALA A 138 -5.27 -4.70 6.96
C ALA A 138 -4.72 -6.09 6.55
N ILE A 139 -5.04 -6.54 5.35
CA ILE A 139 -4.56 -7.83 4.82
C ILE A 139 -3.04 -7.82 4.69
N VAL A 140 -2.48 -6.81 4.06
CA VAL A 140 -1.04 -6.70 3.80
C VAL A 140 -0.25 -6.64 5.11
N ASN A 141 -0.63 -5.76 6.04
CA ASN A 141 0.15 -5.56 7.27
C ASN A 141 -0.08 -6.67 8.30
N TRP A 142 -1.31 -7.21 8.42
CA TRP A 142 -1.59 -8.27 9.39
C TRP A 142 -1.07 -9.62 8.91
N PHE A 143 -1.47 -10.06 7.72
CA PHE A 143 -1.09 -11.38 7.23
C PHE A 143 0.33 -11.40 6.67
N GLY A 144 0.78 -10.31 6.04
CA GLY A 144 2.15 -10.20 5.53
C GLY A 144 3.25 -10.18 6.60
N HIS A 145 2.90 -10.04 7.90
CA HIS A 145 3.83 -10.19 9.02
C HIS A 145 3.58 -11.42 9.88
N LYS A 146 2.46 -12.14 9.69
CA LYS A 146 2.12 -13.32 10.51
C LYS A 146 2.13 -14.64 9.74
N LEU A 147 1.78 -14.62 8.46
CA LEU A 147 1.54 -15.84 7.69
C LEU A 147 2.41 -15.91 6.45
N GLY A 148 3.03 -17.07 6.23
CA GLY A 148 3.79 -17.34 5.03
C GLY A 148 5.24 -17.78 5.30
N TYR A 149 6.04 -17.73 4.24
CA TYR A 149 7.46 -18.08 4.26
C TYR A 149 8.35 -16.85 4.24
N SER A 150 9.64 -17.02 4.50
CA SER A 150 10.65 -15.96 4.44
C SER A 150 11.79 -16.40 3.53
N ASN A 151 12.21 -15.53 2.62
CA ASN A 151 13.38 -15.71 1.79
C ASN A 151 14.63 -15.08 2.43
N TYR A 152 14.41 -14.11 3.33
CA TYR A 152 15.48 -13.30 3.91
C TYR A 152 15.29 -13.14 5.43
N LYS A 153 16.38 -12.98 6.15
CA LYS A 153 16.38 -12.60 7.57
C LYS A 153 16.50 -11.08 7.67
N ASN A 154 15.37 -10.41 7.85
CA ASN A 154 15.31 -8.93 7.82
C ASN A 154 15.48 -8.29 9.19
N GLY A 155 15.44 -9.08 10.27
CA GLY A 155 15.37 -8.56 11.64
C GLY A 155 13.96 -8.15 12.08
N ASP A 156 12.96 -8.36 11.22
CA ASP A 156 11.53 -8.22 11.48
C ASP A 156 10.79 -9.55 11.26
N HIS A 157 9.47 -9.54 11.40
CA HIS A 157 8.64 -10.74 11.23
C HIS A 157 7.97 -10.82 9.85
N SER A 158 8.36 -9.97 8.88
CA SER A 158 7.78 -9.97 7.55
C SER A 158 7.82 -11.34 6.86
N LYS A 159 6.74 -11.67 6.15
CA LYS A 159 6.53 -12.95 5.44
C LYS A 159 6.10 -12.70 4.00
N ASN A 160 6.33 -13.69 3.17
CA ASN A 160 5.70 -13.81 1.86
C ASN A 160 4.49 -14.71 2.02
N THR A 161 3.28 -14.13 2.00
CA THR A 161 2.05 -14.88 2.31
C THR A 161 1.70 -15.87 1.19
N THR A 162 2.04 -15.54 -0.04
CA THR A 162 1.79 -16.38 -1.22
C THR A 162 2.86 -16.16 -2.28
N PRO A 163 3.23 -17.19 -3.07
CA PRO A 163 4.14 -17.00 -4.20
C PRO A 163 3.47 -16.35 -5.43
N TRP A 164 2.15 -16.14 -5.40
CA TRP A 164 1.35 -15.60 -6.50
C TRP A 164 0.90 -14.18 -6.21
N GLY A 165 1.66 -13.22 -6.67
CA GLY A 165 1.40 -11.79 -6.49
C GLY A 165 0.28 -11.22 -7.37
N VAL A 166 -0.70 -12.01 -7.80
CA VAL A 166 -1.87 -11.55 -8.55
C VAL A 166 -2.87 -10.89 -7.61
N ILE A 167 -3.21 -11.57 -6.52
CA ILE A 167 -4.03 -11.00 -5.44
C ILE A 167 -3.16 -10.00 -4.67
N MET A 168 -3.68 -8.82 -4.39
CA MET A 168 -2.97 -7.70 -3.74
C MET A 168 -1.77 -7.15 -4.53
N MET A 169 -1.68 -7.46 -5.83
CA MET A 169 -0.73 -6.84 -6.76
C MET A 169 0.73 -6.86 -6.27
N GLY A 170 1.19 -8.00 -5.74
CA GLY A 170 2.56 -8.18 -5.24
C GLY A 170 2.78 -7.78 -3.79
N GLU A 171 1.89 -7.03 -3.16
CA GLU A 171 2.05 -6.52 -1.78
C GLU A 171 2.16 -7.62 -0.71
N LEU A 172 1.79 -8.87 -1.01
CA LEU A 172 1.93 -10.01 -0.11
C LEU A 172 3.34 -10.64 -0.10
N PHE A 173 4.30 -10.06 -0.83
CA PHE A 173 5.73 -10.38 -0.73
C PHE A 173 6.45 -9.49 0.30
N GLN A 174 5.89 -9.34 1.50
CA GLN A 174 6.40 -8.41 2.50
C GLN A 174 7.85 -8.70 2.91
N ASN A 175 8.24 -9.97 3.07
CA ASN A 175 9.62 -10.32 3.42
C ASN A 175 10.62 -9.92 2.32
N ASN A 176 10.29 -10.14 1.07
CA ASN A 176 11.12 -9.73 -0.05
C ASN A 176 11.20 -8.20 -0.17
N HIS A 177 10.06 -7.52 0.04
CA HIS A 177 9.96 -6.07 -0.01
C HIS A 177 10.74 -5.39 1.12
N HIS A 178 10.64 -5.88 2.35
CA HIS A 178 11.39 -5.37 3.50
C HIS A 178 12.90 -5.55 3.33
N PHE A 179 13.33 -6.66 2.73
CA PHE A 179 14.74 -6.87 2.40
C PHE A 179 15.27 -5.87 1.37
N ALA A 180 14.50 -5.62 0.30
CA ALA A 180 14.91 -4.77 -0.82
C ALA A 180 13.85 -3.70 -1.11
N LYS A 181 13.59 -2.82 -0.15
CA LYS A 181 12.51 -1.83 -0.16
C LYS A 181 12.51 -0.85 -1.35
N TYR A 182 13.62 -0.70 -2.06
CA TYR A 182 13.71 0.14 -3.26
C TYR A 182 13.68 -0.66 -4.57
N ASP A 183 13.66 -1.98 -4.51
CA ASP A 183 13.51 -2.82 -5.70
C ASP A 183 12.04 -2.82 -6.14
N PRO A 184 11.73 -2.50 -7.39
CA PRO A 184 10.36 -2.56 -7.89
C PRO A 184 9.83 -3.98 -8.08
N ASN A 185 10.70 -4.99 -8.15
CA ASN A 185 10.33 -6.39 -8.27
C ASN A 185 10.31 -7.06 -6.90
N PHE A 186 9.14 -7.38 -6.38
CA PHE A 186 9.02 -8.07 -5.10
C PHE A 186 9.18 -9.60 -5.24
N ALA A 187 9.04 -10.17 -6.43
CA ALA A 187 9.39 -11.57 -6.68
C ALA A 187 10.92 -11.76 -6.71
N LYS A 188 11.46 -12.66 -5.89
CA LYS A 188 12.91 -12.92 -5.76
C LYS A 188 13.30 -14.35 -6.11
N LYS A 189 12.35 -15.26 -6.17
CA LYS A 189 12.56 -16.67 -6.53
C LYS A 189 11.88 -16.97 -7.87
N TRP A 190 12.35 -17.97 -8.57
CA TRP A 190 11.87 -18.34 -9.91
C TRP A 190 10.37 -18.73 -9.94
N TYR A 191 9.82 -19.17 -8.80
CA TYR A 191 8.43 -19.57 -8.65
C TYR A 191 7.52 -18.45 -8.16
N GLU A 192 8.08 -17.29 -7.82
CA GLU A 192 7.32 -16.11 -7.39
C GLU A 192 6.94 -15.25 -8.60
N PHE A 193 5.74 -14.73 -8.58
CA PHE A 193 5.21 -13.90 -9.66
C PHE A 193 4.67 -12.57 -9.12
N ASP A 194 5.24 -11.45 -9.56
CA ASP A 194 4.81 -10.10 -9.19
C ASP A 194 4.10 -9.40 -10.37
N MET A 195 2.77 -9.30 -10.26
CA MET A 195 1.93 -8.66 -11.26
C MET A 195 2.24 -7.16 -11.40
N THR A 196 2.49 -6.46 -10.30
CA THR A 196 2.80 -5.02 -10.32
C THR A 196 4.10 -4.76 -11.07
N PHE A 197 5.11 -5.58 -10.86
CA PHE A 197 6.36 -5.44 -11.61
C PHE A 197 6.18 -5.69 -13.11
N LEU A 198 5.32 -6.63 -13.50
CA LEU A 198 4.98 -6.83 -14.91
C LEU A 198 4.34 -5.56 -15.50
N VAL A 199 3.38 -4.96 -14.81
CA VAL A 199 2.77 -3.68 -15.22
C VAL A 199 3.84 -2.58 -15.33
N MET A 200 4.74 -2.47 -14.34
CA MET A 200 5.83 -1.49 -14.36
C MET A 200 6.77 -1.69 -15.54
N LYS A 201 7.06 -2.93 -15.96
CA LYS A 201 7.85 -3.22 -17.16
C LYS A 201 7.15 -2.73 -18.43
N VAL A 202 5.84 -2.95 -18.54
CA VAL A 202 5.04 -2.44 -19.67
C VAL A 202 5.09 -0.91 -19.69
N LEU A 203 4.83 -0.24 -18.58
CA LEU A 203 4.89 1.22 -18.46
C LEU A 203 6.29 1.77 -18.77
N HIS A 204 7.33 1.03 -18.41
CA HIS A 204 8.71 1.38 -18.77
C HIS A 204 8.97 1.25 -20.27
N HIS A 205 8.52 0.16 -20.87
CA HIS A 205 8.66 -0.08 -22.30
C HIS A 205 7.99 0.99 -23.16
N VAL A 206 6.79 1.45 -22.74
CA VAL A 206 6.06 2.54 -23.42
C VAL A 206 6.48 3.94 -22.94
N HIS A 207 7.59 4.06 -22.21
CA HIS A 207 8.21 5.33 -21.77
C HIS A 207 7.35 6.20 -20.84
N ILE A 208 6.34 5.65 -20.20
CA ILE A 208 5.52 6.34 -19.19
C ILE A 208 6.29 6.50 -17.88
N ILE A 209 7.05 5.48 -17.48
CA ILE A 209 7.97 5.53 -16.35
C ILE A 209 9.39 5.13 -16.78
N ARG A 210 10.38 5.42 -15.95
CA ARG A 210 11.75 4.91 -16.08
C ARG A 210 12.13 4.19 -14.80
N LEU A 211 12.33 2.89 -14.88
CA LEU A 211 12.82 2.09 -13.75
C LEU A 211 14.25 2.54 -13.40
N LYS A 212 14.52 2.68 -12.11
CA LYS A 212 15.85 2.98 -11.59
C LYS A 212 16.67 1.69 -11.50
N PRO A 213 18.01 1.76 -11.64
CA PRO A 213 18.89 0.64 -11.36
C PRO A 213 18.65 0.11 -9.94
N ILE A 214 18.63 -1.21 -9.81
CA ILE A 214 18.42 -1.88 -8.52
C ILE A 214 19.74 -1.83 -7.74
N VAL A 215 19.69 -1.26 -6.54
CA VAL A 215 20.78 -1.36 -5.56
C VAL A 215 20.30 -2.35 -4.49
N LEU A 216 20.70 -3.60 -4.63
CA LEU A 216 20.44 -4.58 -3.59
C LEU A 216 21.28 -4.24 -2.35
N PRO A 217 20.74 -4.38 -1.14
CA PRO A 217 21.54 -4.29 0.07
C PRO A 217 22.64 -5.35 0.00
N LYS A 218 23.87 -4.97 0.38
CA LYS A 218 24.95 -5.95 0.56
C LYS A 218 24.48 -6.96 1.60
N GLN A 219 24.34 -8.20 1.19
CA GLN A 219 24.11 -9.28 2.13
C GLN A 219 25.35 -9.33 3.03
N SER A 220 25.20 -9.04 4.32
CA SER A 220 26.30 -9.22 5.27
C SER A 220 26.67 -10.70 5.24
N ASP A 221 27.91 -10.98 4.87
CA ASP A 221 28.47 -12.34 4.76
C ASP A 221 28.35 -13.06 6.11
N GLY A 222 27.27 -13.78 6.33
CA GLY A 222 27.06 -14.48 7.61
C GLY A 222 25.83 -15.39 7.67
N LEU A 223 24.91 -15.35 6.71
CA LEU A 223 23.66 -16.11 6.82
C LEU A 223 23.27 -16.76 5.48
N ARG A 224 24.03 -17.76 5.06
CA ARG A 224 23.52 -18.80 4.13
C ARG A 224 22.63 -19.71 4.95
N LEU A 225 21.37 -19.84 4.57
CA LEU A 225 20.50 -20.94 4.98
C LEU A 225 20.81 -22.16 4.17
#